data_ca25747e28478ff5f610386df4cef4b6
#
_entry.id   ca25747e28478ff5f610386df4cef4b6
#
_cell.length_a   1.000
_cell.length_b   1.000
_cell.length_c   1.000
_cell.angle_alpha   90.00
_cell.angle_beta   90.00
_cell.angle_gamma   90.00
#
_symmetry.space_group_name_H-M   'P 1'
#
loop_
_entity.id
_entity.type
_entity.pdbx_description
1 polymer ?
#
loop_
_entity_poly.entity_id
_entity_poly.type
_entity_poly.pdbx_seq_one_letter_code
_entity_poly.pdbx_strand_id
1 'polypeptide(L)'
;MSIKHDYGRLLTFIVLLIVSSSTAIAQELMKVTGLVVDQNAEPLIGVTVKVKDDAKSGTVTGLDGDFSIMVQKGKTLVFSYLGYKTKEVPAITSKLKINMKEDNKMLDDVVVVGYGVQKKSSVTGAISQVKKEDMENRTITNAKSALQGKTAGV
;
A
#
# COMPACT_ATOMS: atom_id res chain seq x y z
N MET A 1 -39.42 0.03 61.16
CA MET A 1 -38.12 0.03 60.49
C MET A 1 -38.33 -0.51 59.07
N SER A 2 -38.30 0.39 58.09
CA SER A 2 -38.92 0.17 56.78
C SER A 2 -37.88 -0.36 55.75
N ILE A 3 -37.62 -1.65 55.77
CA ILE A 3 -36.69 -2.32 54.87
C ILE A 3 -37.27 -2.52 53.45
N LYS A 4 -38.60 -2.38 53.30
CA LYS A 4 -39.30 -2.62 52.02
C LYS A 4 -39.06 -1.54 50.98
N HIS A 5 -38.66 -0.32 51.35
CA HIS A 5 -38.47 0.81 50.39
C HIS A 5 -37.09 0.74 49.72
N ASP A 6 -36.12 0.14 50.34
CA ASP A 6 -34.75 0.10 49.81
C ASP A 6 -34.57 -0.94 48.70
N TYR A 7 -35.30 -2.06 48.79
CA TYR A 7 -35.26 -3.09 47.72
C TYR A 7 -35.85 -2.59 46.41
N GLY A 8 -36.88 -1.76 46.47
CA GLY A 8 -37.47 -1.18 45.29
C GLY A 8 -36.49 -0.25 44.55
N ARG A 9 -35.77 0.58 45.29
CA ARG A 9 -34.73 1.48 44.73
C ARG A 9 -33.54 0.68 44.22
N LEU A 10 -33.11 -0.35 44.90
CA LEU A 10 -32.03 -1.23 44.45
C LEU A 10 -32.43 -1.97 43.18
N LEU A 11 -33.66 -2.47 43.07
CA LEU A 11 -34.18 -3.16 41.90
C LEU A 11 -34.25 -2.22 40.68
N THR A 12 -34.69 -0.98 40.88
CA THR A 12 -34.71 0.01 39.80
C THR A 12 -33.30 0.38 39.31
N PHE A 13 -32.31 0.48 40.19
CA PHE A 13 -30.91 0.68 39.82
C PHE A 13 -30.35 -0.50 39.04
N ILE A 14 -30.64 -1.73 39.43
CA ILE A 14 -30.20 -2.93 38.71
C ILE A 14 -30.84 -3.00 37.32
N VAL A 15 -32.13 -2.73 37.20
CA VAL A 15 -32.83 -2.71 35.92
C VAL A 15 -32.27 -1.61 35.02
N LEU A 16 -31.99 -0.42 35.54
CA LEU A 16 -31.37 0.68 34.80
C LEU A 16 -29.95 0.34 34.30
N LEU A 17 -29.18 -0.39 35.12
CA LEU A 17 -27.84 -0.85 34.80
C LEU A 17 -27.84 -1.92 33.70
N ILE A 18 -28.84 -2.81 33.70
CA ILE A 18 -29.02 -3.83 32.65
C ILE A 18 -29.45 -3.22 31.33
N VAL A 19 -30.33 -2.21 31.35
CA VAL A 19 -30.80 -1.50 30.14
C VAL A 19 -29.66 -0.67 29.52
N SER A 20 -28.77 -0.10 30.33
CA SER A 20 -27.64 0.70 29.81
C SER A 20 -26.53 -0.14 29.16
N SER A 21 -26.45 -1.44 29.45
CA SER A 21 -25.43 -2.33 28.85
C SER A 21 -25.81 -2.89 27.47
N SER A 22 -27.01 -2.65 26.98
CA SER A 22 -27.52 -3.24 25.71
C SER A 22 -27.24 -2.40 24.45
N THR A 23 -26.45 -1.33 24.49
CA THR A 23 -25.97 -0.65 23.27
C THR A 23 -24.73 -1.35 22.69
N ALA A 24 -24.79 -2.66 22.51
CA ALA A 24 -23.87 -3.35 21.63
C ALA A 24 -24.21 -2.87 20.21
N ILE A 25 -23.42 -1.95 19.66
CA ILE A 25 -23.47 -1.54 18.25
C ILE A 25 -23.17 -2.79 17.42
N ALA A 26 -24.22 -3.44 16.94
CA ALA A 26 -24.07 -4.52 15.97
C ALA A 26 -23.41 -3.93 14.73
N GLN A 27 -22.11 -4.15 14.58
CA GLN A 27 -21.35 -3.73 13.42
C GLN A 27 -21.82 -4.58 12.24
N GLU A 28 -22.56 -3.97 11.32
CA GLU A 28 -23.09 -4.64 10.13
C GLU A 28 -21.92 -5.08 9.24
N LEU A 29 -21.65 -6.40 9.25
CA LEU A 29 -20.68 -7.02 8.34
C LEU A 29 -21.33 -7.17 6.97
N MET A 30 -20.67 -6.65 5.96
CA MET A 30 -21.08 -6.71 4.57
C MET A 30 -20.07 -7.54 3.77
N LYS A 31 -20.57 -8.47 2.95
CA LYS A 31 -19.73 -9.16 1.96
C LYS A 31 -19.52 -8.23 0.77
N VAL A 32 -18.28 -7.82 0.56
CA VAL A 32 -17.85 -7.07 -0.62
C VAL A 32 -17.17 -8.01 -1.59
N THR A 33 -17.63 -7.99 -2.83
CA THR A 33 -17.04 -8.72 -3.95
C THR A 33 -16.65 -7.74 -5.04
N GLY A 34 -15.70 -8.09 -5.88
CA GLY A 34 -15.34 -7.21 -6.99
C GLY A 34 -14.29 -7.78 -7.90
N LEU A 35 -13.93 -6.97 -8.89
CA LEU A 35 -12.93 -7.27 -9.89
C LEU A 35 -11.85 -6.19 -9.84
N VAL A 36 -10.59 -6.61 -9.84
CA VAL A 36 -9.44 -5.71 -9.93
C VAL A 36 -8.80 -5.86 -11.30
N VAL A 37 -8.67 -4.75 -12.00
CA VAL A 37 -8.09 -4.71 -13.34
C VAL A 37 -7.03 -3.60 -13.44
N ASP A 38 -6.18 -3.70 -14.45
CA ASP A 38 -5.22 -2.67 -14.82
C ASP A 38 -5.85 -1.57 -15.72
N GLN A 39 -5.01 -0.71 -16.30
CA GLN A 39 -5.42 0.36 -17.21
C GLN A 39 -5.96 -0.15 -18.55
N ASN A 40 -5.57 -1.37 -18.98
CA ASN A 40 -5.98 -2.02 -20.20
C ASN A 40 -7.24 -2.89 -20.00
N ALA A 41 -7.83 -2.89 -18.78
CA ALA A 41 -8.92 -3.75 -18.34
C ALA A 41 -8.54 -5.24 -18.24
N GLU A 42 -7.24 -5.56 -18.14
CA GLU A 42 -6.76 -6.91 -17.87
C GLU A 42 -6.88 -7.24 -16.37
N PRO A 43 -7.33 -8.46 -16.01
CA PRO A 43 -7.48 -8.85 -14.61
C PRO A 43 -6.13 -8.96 -13.91
N LEU A 44 -6.03 -8.38 -12.71
CA LEU A 44 -4.83 -8.44 -11.89
C LEU A 44 -4.93 -9.55 -10.85
N ILE A 45 -4.08 -10.57 -11.01
CA ILE A 45 -3.97 -11.74 -10.14
C ILE A 45 -3.03 -11.41 -8.98
N GLY A 46 -3.36 -11.82 -7.76
CA GLY A 46 -2.47 -11.69 -6.61
C GLY A 46 -2.44 -10.30 -5.97
N VAL A 47 -3.38 -9.42 -6.29
CA VAL A 47 -3.53 -8.12 -5.62
C VAL A 47 -3.94 -8.35 -4.18
N THR A 48 -3.21 -7.78 -3.24
CA THR A 48 -3.54 -7.82 -1.82
C THR A 48 -4.64 -6.81 -1.52
N VAL A 49 -5.74 -7.27 -0.92
CA VAL A 49 -6.88 -6.47 -0.48
C VAL A 49 -6.95 -6.54 1.04
N LYS A 50 -6.79 -5.42 1.73
CA LYS A 50 -6.84 -5.34 3.20
C LYS A 50 -7.86 -4.30 3.65
N VAL A 51 -8.40 -4.50 4.84
CA VAL A 51 -9.18 -3.46 5.52
C VAL A 51 -8.21 -2.50 6.18
N LYS A 52 -8.39 -1.18 5.95
CA LYS A 52 -7.60 -0.14 6.62
C LYS A 52 -7.82 -0.24 8.13
N ASP A 53 -6.74 -0.12 8.87
CA ASP A 53 -6.72 -0.22 10.34
C ASP A 53 -7.11 -1.61 10.91
N ASP A 54 -7.20 -2.65 10.06
CA ASP A 54 -7.37 -4.04 10.50
C ASP A 54 -6.40 -4.97 9.75
N ALA A 55 -5.26 -5.24 10.37
CA ALA A 55 -4.21 -6.07 9.79
C ALA A 55 -4.60 -7.56 9.64
N LYS A 56 -5.68 -8.00 10.30
CA LYS A 56 -6.13 -9.41 10.30
C LYS A 56 -7.11 -9.70 9.19
N SER A 57 -7.82 -8.68 8.70
CA SER A 57 -8.83 -8.82 7.65
C SER A 57 -8.24 -8.48 6.28
N GLY A 58 -8.04 -9.51 5.47
CA GLY A 58 -7.51 -9.35 4.12
C GLY A 58 -7.81 -10.56 3.23
N THR A 59 -7.68 -10.36 1.92
CA THR A 59 -7.81 -11.39 0.89
C THR A 59 -6.87 -11.05 -0.27
N VAL A 60 -6.77 -11.95 -1.23
CA VAL A 60 -5.96 -11.78 -2.45
C VAL A 60 -6.87 -12.05 -3.65
N THR A 61 -6.64 -11.36 -4.77
CA THR A 61 -7.42 -11.59 -6.00
C THR A 61 -7.07 -12.92 -6.64
N GLY A 62 -8.10 -13.59 -7.16
CA GLY A 62 -8.01 -14.84 -7.91
C GLY A 62 -7.48 -14.68 -9.34
N LEU A 63 -7.58 -15.76 -10.14
CA LEU A 63 -7.07 -15.80 -11.52
C LEU A 63 -7.78 -14.81 -12.45
N ASP A 64 -9.05 -14.56 -12.23
CA ASP A 64 -9.86 -13.61 -13.00
C ASP A 64 -9.83 -12.20 -12.40
N GLY A 65 -8.92 -11.93 -11.42
CA GLY A 65 -8.85 -10.66 -10.71
C GLY A 65 -10.00 -10.45 -9.72
N ASP A 66 -10.81 -11.47 -9.47
CA ASP A 66 -11.95 -11.43 -8.55
C ASP A 66 -11.49 -11.47 -7.08
N PHE A 67 -12.25 -10.84 -6.19
CA PHE A 67 -12.04 -10.91 -4.74
C PHE A 67 -13.35 -10.95 -3.98
N SER A 68 -13.28 -11.48 -2.76
CA SER A 68 -14.38 -11.50 -1.81
C SER A 68 -13.85 -11.28 -0.40
N ILE A 69 -14.42 -10.31 0.32
CA ILE A 69 -14.01 -9.98 1.68
C ILE A 69 -15.22 -9.59 2.54
N MET A 70 -15.21 -10.01 3.81
CA MET A 70 -16.19 -9.55 4.80
C MET A 70 -15.62 -8.30 5.49
N VAL A 71 -16.38 -7.21 5.47
CA VAL A 71 -15.94 -5.92 6.03
C VAL A 71 -17.11 -5.18 6.65
N GLN A 72 -16.85 -4.37 7.64
CA GLN A 72 -17.86 -3.47 8.19
C GLN A 72 -18.17 -2.37 7.16
N LYS A 73 -19.46 -2.09 6.97
CA LYS A 73 -19.94 -1.04 6.08
C LYS A 73 -19.26 0.31 6.38
N GLY A 74 -18.72 0.95 5.37
CA GLY A 74 -18.03 2.24 5.49
C GLY A 74 -16.55 2.17 5.82
N LYS A 75 -16.00 0.99 6.12
CA LYS A 75 -14.53 0.82 6.25
C LYS A 75 -13.85 0.98 4.89
N THR A 76 -12.60 1.38 4.91
CA THR A 76 -11.80 1.55 3.68
C THR A 76 -11.04 0.27 3.35
N LEU A 77 -11.13 -0.17 2.12
CA LEU A 77 -10.33 -1.23 1.54
C LEU A 77 -9.09 -0.64 0.89
N VAL A 78 -7.94 -1.27 1.13
CA VAL A 78 -6.64 -0.90 0.57
C VAL A 78 -6.21 -1.99 -0.39
N PHE A 79 -6.02 -1.62 -1.64
CA PHE A 79 -5.55 -2.50 -2.70
C PHE A 79 -4.08 -2.21 -2.97
N SER A 80 -3.22 -3.23 -2.85
CA SER A 80 -1.79 -3.10 -3.09
C SER A 80 -1.27 -4.23 -3.97
N TYR A 81 -0.43 -3.88 -4.94
CA TYR A 81 0.20 -4.80 -5.87
C TYR A 81 1.58 -4.29 -6.28
N LEU A 82 2.53 -5.20 -6.51
CA LEU A 82 3.89 -4.83 -6.88
C LEU A 82 3.90 -4.14 -8.26
N GLY A 83 4.53 -2.98 -8.37
CA GLY A 83 4.56 -2.19 -9.60
C GLY A 83 3.32 -1.31 -9.83
N TYR A 84 2.37 -1.28 -8.89
CA TYR A 84 1.15 -0.49 -8.98
C TYR A 84 0.99 0.47 -7.80
N LYS A 85 0.35 1.60 -8.04
CA LYS A 85 0.00 2.56 -6.99
C LYS A 85 -1.06 1.96 -6.07
N THR A 86 -0.81 2.01 -4.77
CA THR A 86 -1.79 1.63 -3.76
C THR A 86 -3.07 2.46 -3.92
N LYS A 87 -4.22 1.80 -3.88
CA LYS A 87 -5.54 2.43 -4.02
C LYS A 87 -6.40 2.17 -2.80
N GLU A 88 -7.01 3.21 -2.28
CA GLU A 88 -7.95 3.15 -1.17
C GLU A 88 -9.37 3.38 -1.69
N VAL A 89 -10.32 2.53 -1.28
CA VAL A 89 -11.74 2.62 -1.69
C VAL A 89 -12.64 2.30 -0.50
N PRO A 90 -13.63 3.16 -0.19
CA PRO A 90 -14.57 2.87 0.89
C PRO A 90 -15.53 1.74 0.50
N ALA A 91 -15.77 0.81 1.43
CA ALA A 91 -16.69 -0.30 1.29
C ALA A 91 -18.13 0.16 1.53
N ILE A 92 -18.70 0.87 0.57
CA ILE A 92 -20.08 1.39 0.62
C ILE A 92 -21.03 0.45 -0.11
N THR A 93 -20.54 -0.23 -1.16
CA THR A 93 -21.32 -1.13 -2.01
C THR A 93 -20.79 -2.55 -1.93
N SER A 94 -21.68 -3.53 -2.14
CA SER A 94 -21.32 -4.95 -2.13
C SER A 94 -20.57 -5.42 -3.39
N LYS A 95 -20.58 -4.63 -4.47
CA LYS A 95 -19.85 -4.93 -5.71
C LYS A 95 -18.96 -3.77 -6.09
N LEU A 96 -17.65 -4.04 -6.30
CA LEU A 96 -16.66 -3.04 -6.65
C LEU A 96 -15.91 -3.44 -7.93
N LYS A 97 -15.65 -2.49 -8.81
CA LYS A 97 -14.70 -2.63 -9.90
C LYS A 97 -13.54 -1.67 -9.67
N ILE A 98 -12.36 -2.22 -9.49
CA ILE A 98 -11.15 -1.48 -9.13
C ILE A 98 -10.22 -1.46 -10.35
N ASN A 99 -9.89 -0.26 -10.81
CA ASN A 99 -8.85 -0.06 -11.81
C ASN A 99 -7.61 0.42 -11.09
N MET A 100 -6.49 -0.31 -11.19
CA MET A 100 -5.19 0.06 -10.63
C MET A 100 -4.34 0.74 -11.69
N LYS A 101 -3.49 1.66 -11.26
CA LYS A 101 -2.55 2.37 -12.13
C LYS A 101 -1.14 1.91 -11.82
N GLU A 102 -0.34 1.69 -12.84
CA GLU A 102 1.08 1.39 -12.69
C GLU A 102 1.82 2.52 -11.97
N ASP A 103 2.77 2.15 -11.15
CA ASP A 103 3.67 3.08 -10.48
C ASP A 103 5.03 3.13 -11.20
N ASN A 104 5.09 3.93 -12.25
CA ASN A 104 6.31 4.10 -13.05
C ASN A 104 7.48 4.72 -12.26
N LYS A 105 7.26 5.15 -11.01
CA LYS A 105 8.33 5.65 -10.13
C LYS A 105 9.17 4.54 -9.48
N MET A 106 8.76 3.28 -9.55
CA MET A 106 9.54 2.15 -9.04
C MET A 106 10.72 1.75 -9.95
N LEU A 107 10.88 2.39 -11.12
CA LEU A 107 12.00 2.18 -12.04
C LEU A 107 13.16 3.16 -11.81
N ASP A 108 13.23 3.86 -10.67
CA ASP A 108 14.48 4.47 -10.26
C ASP A 108 15.49 3.35 -10.01
N ASP A 109 16.43 3.21 -10.93
CA ASP A 109 17.53 2.25 -10.93
C ASP A 109 18.10 2.05 -9.54
N VAL A 110 17.84 0.89 -8.95
CA VAL A 110 18.48 0.47 -7.71
C VAL A 110 19.87 -0.03 -8.06
N VAL A 111 20.87 0.80 -7.90
CA VAL A 111 22.28 0.37 -8.03
C VAL A 111 22.68 -0.36 -6.75
N VAL A 112 22.91 -1.66 -6.87
CA VAL A 112 23.47 -2.45 -5.78
C VAL A 112 24.96 -2.12 -5.66
N VAL A 113 25.31 -1.29 -4.70
CA VAL A 113 26.70 -1.00 -4.35
C VAL A 113 27.06 -1.88 -3.16
N GLY A 114 28.10 -2.70 -3.28
CA GLY A 114 28.58 -3.82 -2.47
C GLY A 114 28.21 -3.99 -0.99
N TYR A 115 27.68 -3.01 -0.30
CA TYR A 115 27.13 -3.11 1.06
C TYR A 115 25.92 -2.18 1.22
N GLY A 116 24.80 -2.47 0.54
CA GLY A 116 23.53 -1.74 0.68
C GLY A 116 22.93 -1.28 -0.63
N VAL A 117 21.64 -1.04 -0.61
CA VAL A 117 20.88 -0.52 -1.75
C VAL A 117 20.79 0.99 -1.62
N GLN A 118 21.46 1.74 -2.51
CA GLN A 118 21.37 3.20 -2.56
C GLN A 118 20.64 3.64 -3.84
N LYS A 119 19.77 4.62 -3.71
CA LYS A 119 19.16 5.26 -4.89
C LYS A 119 20.21 6.04 -5.67
N LYS A 120 20.18 5.97 -7.01
CA LYS A 120 21.12 6.66 -7.90
C LYS A 120 21.19 8.18 -7.67
N SER A 121 20.13 8.78 -7.15
CA SER A 121 20.07 10.19 -6.75
C SER A 121 20.90 10.55 -5.51
N SER A 122 21.31 9.52 -4.71
CA SER A 122 22.08 9.75 -3.49
C SER A 122 23.59 9.53 -3.68
N VAL A 123 24.02 9.06 -4.87
CA VAL A 123 25.44 8.86 -5.19
C VAL A 123 25.99 10.14 -5.80
N THR A 124 26.12 11.18 -5.00
CA THR A 124 26.82 12.43 -5.34
C THR A 124 28.34 12.34 -5.17
N GLY A 125 28.89 11.13 -5.15
CA GLY A 125 30.29 10.90 -4.99
C GLY A 125 30.92 10.28 -6.24
N ALA A 126 31.56 11.10 -7.07
CA ALA A 126 32.65 10.72 -7.96
C ALA A 126 32.39 9.63 -9.04
N ILE A 127 31.23 9.63 -9.70
CA ILE A 127 31.11 9.02 -11.01
C ILE A 127 31.14 10.15 -12.04
N SER A 128 32.33 10.53 -12.49
CA SER A 128 32.47 11.39 -13.67
C SER A 128 32.12 10.56 -14.91
N GLN A 129 30.92 10.75 -15.45
CA GLN A 129 30.57 10.24 -16.77
C GLN A 129 31.33 11.06 -17.81
N VAL A 130 32.27 10.42 -18.49
CA VAL A 130 32.96 11.02 -19.66
C VAL A 130 31.95 11.06 -20.80
N LYS A 131 31.52 12.26 -21.20
CA LYS A 131 30.63 12.45 -22.34
C LYS A 131 31.36 12.15 -23.66
N LYS A 132 30.63 11.55 -24.59
CA LYS A 132 31.15 11.19 -25.93
C LYS A 132 31.74 12.39 -26.66
N GLU A 133 31.17 13.58 -26.47
CA GLU A 133 31.62 14.84 -27.07
C GLU A 133 33.02 15.27 -26.60
N ASP A 134 33.47 14.85 -25.40
CA ASP A 134 34.81 15.16 -24.91
C ASP A 134 35.91 14.33 -25.57
N MET A 135 35.54 13.27 -26.29
CA MET A 135 36.48 12.38 -27.01
C MET A 135 36.58 12.68 -28.52
N GLU A 136 35.57 13.33 -29.14
CA GLU A 136 35.53 13.56 -30.59
C GLU A 136 36.45 14.70 -31.04
N ASN A 137 36.86 15.63 -30.16
CA ASN A 137 37.66 16.80 -30.49
C ASN A 137 39.17 16.64 -30.28
N ARG A 138 39.66 15.40 -30.06
CA ARG A 138 41.09 15.13 -29.91
C ARG A 138 41.55 14.03 -30.86
N THR A 139 42.59 14.29 -31.63
CA THR A 139 43.32 13.27 -32.36
C THR A 139 44.08 12.40 -31.38
N ILE A 140 43.43 11.33 -30.92
CA ILE A 140 43.96 10.48 -29.84
C ILE A 140 44.39 9.15 -30.43
N THR A 141 45.68 8.91 -30.38
CA THR A 141 46.30 7.66 -30.81
C THR A 141 46.14 6.51 -29.83
N ASN A 142 45.60 6.78 -28.64
CA ASN A 142 45.49 5.78 -27.56
C ASN A 142 44.43 6.17 -26.53
N ALA A 143 43.52 5.26 -26.23
CA ALA A 143 42.41 5.46 -25.28
C ALA A 143 42.85 5.82 -23.86
N LYS A 144 44.05 5.40 -23.44
CA LYS A 144 44.60 5.71 -22.13
C LYS A 144 44.95 7.17 -21.95
N SER A 145 45.42 7.83 -23.03
CA SER A 145 45.76 9.26 -23.04
C SER A 145 44.52 10.18 -23.02
N ALA A 146 43.34 9.65 -23.45
CA ALA A 146 42.08 10.40 -23.46
C ALA A 146 41.49 10.60 -22.03
N LEU A 147 41.81 9.69 -21.15
CA LEU A 147 41.25 9.70 -19.78
C LEU A 147 42.15 10.41 -18.77
N GLN A 148 43.42 10.67 -19.18
CA GLN A 148 44.40 11.32 -18.30
C GLN A 148 44.00 12.79 -18.06
N GLY A 149 43.76 13.14 -16.81
CA GLY A 149 43.38 14.49 -16.38
C GLY A 149 41.87 14.79 -16.35
N LYS A 150 40.99 13.81 -16.72
CA LYS A 150 39.54 13.99 -16.65
C LYS A 150 38.89 13.20 -15.50
N THR A 151 39.62 12.25 -14.92
CA THR A 151 39.14 11.47 -13.75
C THR A 151 40.14 11.57 -12.61
N ALA A 152 39.67 11.92 -11.44
CA ALA A 152 40.49 11.90 -10.22
C ALA A 152 40.81 10.42 -9.84
N GLY A 153 42.10 10.02 -9.86
CA GLY A 153 42.52 8.69 -9.41
C GLY A 153 42.96 7.71 -10.51
N VAL A 154 43.28 8.19 -11.71
CA VAL A 154 43.95 7.41 -12.77
C VAL A 154 45.32 7.99 -13.09
#